data_65c2d4d21af40971482791f602b82b12
#
_entry.id   65c2d4d21af40971482791f602b82b12
#
_cell.length_a   1.000
_cell.length_b   1.000
_cell.length_c   1.000
_cell.angle_alpha   90.00
_cell.angle_beta   90.00
_cell.angle_gamma   90.00
#
_symmetry.space_group_name_H-M   'P 1'
#
loop_
_entity.id
_entity.type
_entity.pdbx_description
1 polymer ?
#
loop_
_entity_poly.entity_id
_entity_poly.type
_entity_poly.pdbx_seq_one_letter_code
_entity_poly.pdbx_strand_id
1 'polypeptide(L)'
;MQNLPVARLAVLGFVTAMTSFALLDDWFYNLVLVSDPEAREVWETITDLGDSGWMLTNSLAIWALALGISRFAVNRERWQTVSRNALFIFAGVAIPGIIAMTFKGLIGRARPYLYETEGPRGFDPFAFEPVYSSFPSGHTTTAFAMATVVTFVFPKAGFVAFALAILAGFSRSVLGAHYLADVIMGATLGTLGAIMIYRWLAPKLKL
;
A
#
# COMPACT_ATOMS: atom_id res chain seq x y z
N MET A 1 -3.24 -2.34 -19.28
CA MET A 1 -2.76 -1.40 -18.25
C MET A 1 -1.57 -0.53 -18.68
N GLN A 2 -0.86 -0.87 -19.75
CA GLN A 2 0.31 -0.06 -20.22
C GLN A 2 -0.06 1.38 -20.60
N ASN A 3 -1.25 1.65 -21.08
CA ASN A 3 -1.72 2.96 -21.55
C ASN A 3 -2.62 3.72 -20.54
N LEU A 4 -2.64 3.31 -19.28
CA LEU A 4 -3.42 4.02 -18.27
C LEU A 4 -2.94 5.48 -18.12
N PRO A 5 -3.87 6.44 -18.07
CA PRO A 5 -3.54 7.86 -17.92
C PRO A 5 -3.14 8.16 -16.46
N VAL A 6 -1.89 7.80 -16.09
CA VAL A 6 -1.37 7.92 -14.70
C VAL A 6 -1.61 9.30 -14.11
N ALA A 7 -1.37 10.35 -14.90
CA ALA A 7 -1.58 11.73 -14.43
C ALA A 7 -3.06 12.01 -14.07
N ARG A 8 -4.00 11.52 -14.88
CA ARG A 8 -5.44 11.69 -14.59
C ARG A 8 -5.87 10.91 -13.36
N LEU A 9 -5.36 9.68 -13.20
CA LEU A 9 -5.63 8.87 -12.00
C LEU A 9 -5.00 9.48 -10.75
N ALA A 10 -3.81 10.07 -10.86
CA ALA A 10 -3.18 10.78 -9.76
C ALA A 10 -4.02 11.99 -9.31
N VAL A 11 -4.47 12.81 -10.27
CA VAL A 11 -5.34 13.96 -9.99
C VAL A 11 -6.66 13.51 -9.37
N LEU A 12 -7.30 12.48 -9.94
CA LEU A 12 -8.55 11.95 -9.40
C LEU A 12 -8.37 11.45 -7.96
N GLY A 13 -7.35 10.63 -7.71
CA GLY A 13 -7.07 10.10 -6.37
C GLY A 13 -6.76 11.21 -5.37
N PHE A 14 -5.97 12.21 -5.77
CA PHE A 14 -5.68 13.37 -4.93
C PHE A 14 -6.93 14.18 -4.61
N VAL A 15 -7.74 14.52 -5.62
CA VAL A 15 -8.98 15.27 -5.43
C VAL A 15 -9.95 14.49 -4.53
N THR A 16 -10.10 13.19 -4.74
CA THR A 16 -10.96 12.34 -3.89
C THR A 16 -10.47 12.31 -2.45
N ALA A 17 -9.15 12.17 -2.23
CA ALA A 17 -8.58 12.20 -0.89
C ALA A 17 -8.79 13.57 -0.20
N MET A 18 -8.58 14.67 -0.91
CA MET A 18 -8.80 16.01 -0.36
C MET A 18 -10.29 16.30 -0.08
N THR A 19 -11.19 15.80 -0.92
CA THR A 19 -12.64 15.87 -0.67
C THR A 19 -13.01 15.07 0.59
N SER A 20 -12.46 13.85 0.74
CA SER A 20 -12.65 13.04 1.94
C SER A 20 -12.11 13.76 3.19
N PHE A 21 -10.90 14.31 3.11
CA PHE A 21 -10.30 15.10 4.19
C PHE A 21 -11.20 16.26 4.65
N ALA A 22 -11.78 16.97 3.70
CA ALA A 22 -12.59 18.14 3.99
C ALA A 22 -13.99 17.82 4.54
N LEU A 23 -14.60 16.73 4.06
CA LEU A 23 -16.03 16.49 4.23
C LEU A 23 -16.40 15.16 4.91
N LEU A 24 -15.54 14.14 4.84
CA LEU A 24 -15.93 12.78 5.18
C LEU A 24 -15.14 12.16 6.34
N ASP A 25 -13.93 12.63 6.63
CA ASP A 25 -13.03 11.97 7.59
C ASP A 25 -13.64 11.86 8.99
N ASP A 26 -14.25 12.93 9.49
CA ASP A 26 -14.96 12.95 10.77
C ASP A 26 -16.13 11.99 10.81
N TRP A 27 -17.00 12.12 9.83
CA TRP A 27 -18.19 11.31 9.74
C TRP A 27 -17.85 9.82 9.60
N PHE A 28 -16.89 9.51 8.71
CA PHE A 28 -16.49 8.12 8.45
C PHE A 28 -15.79 7.50 9.66
N TYR A 29 -14.92 8.24 10.34
CA TYR A 29 -14.25 7.78 11.55
C TYR A 29 -15.29 7.35 12.61
N ASN A 30 -16.26 8.22 12.92
CA ASN A 30 -17.30 7.93 13.90
C ASN A 30 -18.24 6.80 13.46
N LEU A 31 -18.41 6.57 12.15
CA LEU A 31 -19.26 5.52 11.62
C LEU A 31 -18.64 4.13 11.76
N VAL A 32 -17.32 4.01 11.52
CA VAL A 32 -16.67 2.69 11.33
C VAL A 32 -15.81 2.26 12.51
N LEU A 33 -15.46 3.16 13.43
CA LEU A 33 -14.58 2.85 14.56
C LEU A 33 -15.15 1.69 15.39
N VAL A 34 -14.37 0.62 15.51
CA VAL A 34 -14.74 -0.53 16.33
C VAL A 34 -14.18 -0.38 17.74
N SER A 35 -15.06 -0.52 18.74
CA SER A 35 -14.71 -0.46 20.16
C SER A 35 -14.76 -1.84 20.83
N ASP A 36 -15.47 -2.80 20.23
CA ASP A 36 -15.59 -4.16 20.74
C ASP A 36 -14.27 -4.92 20.61
N PRO A 37 -13.71 -5.49 21.70
CA PRO A 37 -12.40 -6.15 21.67
C PRO A 37 -12.33 -7.37 20.73
N GLU A 38 -13.40 -8.19 20.67
CA GLU A 38 -13.40 -9.39 19.82
C GLU A 38 -13.43 -9.02 18.33
N ALA A 39 -14.26 -8.05 17.96
CA ALA A 39 -14.29 -7.54 16.61
C ALA A 39 -12.96 -6.87 16.23
N ARG A 40 -12.32 -6.17 17.18
CA ARG A 40 -11.04 -5.54 16.99
C ARG A 40 -9.94 -6.53 16.65
N GLU A 41 -9.84 -7.68 17.32
CA GLU A 41 -8.88 -8.75 17.06
C GLU A 41 -9.00 -9.28 15.60
N VAL A 42 -10.24 -9.45 15.12
CA VAL A 42 -10.47 -9.84 13.72
C VAL A 42 -9.89 -8.81 12.74
N TRP A 43 -10.12 -7.52 12.99
CA TRP A 43 -9.61 -6.45 12.12
C TRP A 43 -8.09 -6.30 12.22
N GLU A 44 -7.50 -6.57 13.38
CA GLU A 44 -6.04 -6.63 13.55
C GLU A 44 -5.42 -7.76 12.72
N THR A 45 -6.07 -8.93 12.65
CA THR A 45 -5.65 -10.01 11.75
C THR A 45 -5.77 -9.62 10.27
N ILE A 46 -6.88 -8.96 9.90
CA ILE A 46 -7.10 -8.51 8.51
C ILE A 46 -6.06 -7.45 8.09
N THR A 47 -5.67 -6.57 9.00
CA THR A 47 -4.72 -5.51 8.68
C THR A 47 -3.34 -6.03 8.31
N ASP A 48 -2.95 -7.23 8.77
CA ASP A 48 -1.67 -7.87 8.44
C ASP A 48 -1.53 -8.18 6.95
N LEU A 49 -2.64 -8.27 6.21
CA LEU A 49 -2.62 -8.35 4.75
C LEU A 49 -1.90 -7.14 4.11
N GLY A 50 -1.90 -5.99 4.78
CA GLY A 50 -1.22 -4.77 4.31
C GLY A 50 0.21 -4.60 4.85
N ASP A 51 0.69 -5.49 5.71
CA ASP A 51 2.03 -5.39 6.28
C ASP A 51 3.10 -5.65 5.23
N SER A 52 4.00 -4.68 5.07
CA SER A 52 5.10 -4.78 4.10
C SER A 52 6.18 -5.78 4.50
N GLY A 53 6.31 -6.13 5.77
CA GLY A 53 7.35 -7.01 6.27
C GLY A 53 7.31 -8.38 5.58
N TRP A 54 6.17 -9.08 5.64
CA TRP A 54 6.03 -10.37 4.97
C TRP A 54 6.11 -10.27 3.44
N MET A 55 5.59 -9.18 2.84
CA MET A 55 5.63 -8.98 1.40
C MET A 55 7.07 -8.85 0.89
N LEU A 56 7.87 -8.02 1.56
CA LEU A 56 9.25 -7.74 1.17
C LEU A 56 10.18 -8.91 1.48
N THR A 57 10.05 -9.52 2.66
CA THR A 57 10.89 -10.67 3.04
C THR A 57 10.67 -11.86 2.13
N ASN A 58 9.40 -12.22 1.84
CA ASN A 58 9.09 -13.34 0.95
C ASN A 58 9.53 -13.06 -0.50
N SER A 59 9.28 -11.86 -1.02
CA SER A 59 9.70 -11.54 -2.39
C SER A 59 11.22 -11.55 -2.55
N LEU A 60 11.97 -11.04 -1.57
CA LEU A 60 13.43 -11.08 -1.55
C LEU A 60 13.96 -12.51 -1.42
N ALA A 61 13.36 -13.34 -0.55
CA ALA A 61 13.73 -14.74 -0.39
C ALA A 61 13.48 -15.54 -1.69
N ILE A 62 12.31 -15.37 -2.31
CA ILE A 62 11.99 -16.01 -3.59
C ILE A 62 12.96 -15.56 -4.68
N TRP A 63 13.30 -14.26 -4.75
CA TRP A 63 14.28 -13.74 -5.67
C TRP A 63 15.64 -14.42 -5.52
N ALA A 64 16.19 -14.46 -4.29
CA ALA A 64 17.50 -15.02 -4.00
C ALA A 64 17.54 -16.53 -4.27
N LEU A 65 16.53 -17.27 -3.85
CA LEU A 65 16.41 -18.73 -4.09
C LEU A 65 16.30 -19.03 -5.59
N ALA A 66 15.43 -18.34 -6.32
CA ALA A 66 15.24 -18.57 -7.75
C ALA A 66 16.51 -18.20 -8.55
N LEU A 67 17.21 -17.14 -8.14
CA LEU A 67 18.48 -16.76 -8.75
C LEU A 67 19.56 -17.84 -8.51
N GLY A 68 19.66 -18.35 -7.29
CA GLY A 68 20.58 -19.45 -6.95
C GLY A 68 20.27 -20.74 -7.73
N ILE A 69 19.02 -21.18 -7.72
CA ILE A 69 18.58 -22.40 -8.43
C ILE A 69 18.81 -22.27 -9.94
N SER A 70 18.61 -21.07 -10.52
CA SER A 70 18.78 -20.83 -11.95
C SER A 70 20.20 -21.11 -12.46
N ARG A 71 21.21 -21.15 -11.58
CA ARG A 71 22.60 -21.45 -11.94
C ARG A 71 22.85 -22.93 -12.20
N PHE A 72 22.05 -23.81 -11.59
CA PHE A 72 22.25 -25.25 -11.62
C PHE A 72 21.07 -26.02 -12.23
N ALA A 73 19.92 -25.38 -12.40
CA ALA A 73 18.70 -26.02 -12.90
C ALA A 73 18.76 -26.29 -14.40
N VAL A 74 18.24 -27.45 -14.82
CA VAL A 74 18.03 -27.80 -16.22
C VAL A 74 17.11 -26.79 -16.90
N ASN A 75 16.06 -26.35 -16.23
CA ASN A 75 15.13 -25.32 -16.74
C ASN A 75 15.51 -23.93 -16.20
N ARG A 76 16.69 -23.44 -16.58
CA ARG A 76 17.26 -22.18 -16.15
C ARG A 76 16.34 -20.98 -16.42
N GLU A 77 15.72 -20.93 -17.59
CA GLU A 77 14.88 -19.80 -18.03
C GLU A 77 13.66 -19.61 -17.11
N ARG A 78 13.00 -20.73 -16.72
CA ARG A 78 11.89 -20.69 -15.77
C ARG A 78 12.29 -20.01 -14.45
N TRP A 79 13.42 -20.41 -13.87
CA TRP A 79 13.89 -19.87 -12.60
C TRP A 79 14.35 -18.41 -12.71
N GLN A 80 14.92 -18.02 -13.84
CA GLN A 80 15.22 -16.62 -14.12
C GLN A 80 13.96 -15.77 -14.22
N THR A 81 12.87 -16.30 -14.79
CA THR A 81 11.57 -15.62 -14.84
C THR A 81 11.00 -15.46 -13.43
N VAL A 82 11.03 -16.50 -12.60
CA VAL A 82 10.60 -16.41 -11.20
C VAL A 82 11.42 -15.34 -10.45
N SER A 83 12.73 -15.34 -10.60
CA SER A 83 13.62 -14.35 -9.97
C SER A 83 13.29 -12.92 -10.42
N ARG A 84 13.09 -12.68 -11.72
CA ARG A 84 12.71 -11.35 -12.23
C ARG A 84 11.37 -10.87 -11.70
N ASN A 85 10.37 -11.75 -11.68
CA ASN A 85 9.05 -11.42 -11.13
C ASN A 85 9.13 -11.10 -9.64
N ALA A 86 9.88 -11.87 -8.86
CA ALA A 86 10.06 -11.63 -7.43
C ALA A 86 10.78 -10.29 -7.16
N LEU A 87 11.80 -9.95 -7.93
CA LEU A 87 12.47 -8.64 -7.84
C LEU A 87 11.53 -7.49 -8.23
N PHE A 88 10.68 -7.69 -9.22
CA PHE A 88 9.66 -6.72 -9.60
C PHE A 88 8.62 -6.53 -8.47
N ILE A 89 8.16 -7.61 -7.85
CA ILE A 89 7.25 -7.55 -6.69
C ILE A 89 7.90 -6.78 -5.54
N PHE A 90 9.14 -7.10 -5.21
CA PHE A 90 9.89 -6.40 -4.17
C PHE A 90 9.97 -4.90 -4.44
N ALA A 91 10.47 -4.49 -5.62
CA ALA A 91 10.62 -3.09 -5.97
C ALA A 91 9.27 -2.35 -6.07
N GLY A 92 8.25 -3.03 -6.62
CA GLY A 92 6.91 -2.48 -6.79
C GLY A 92 6.18 -2.22 -5.47
N VAL A 93 6.55 -2.90 -4.39
CA VAL A 93 6.01 -2.66 -3.03
C VAL A 93 6.94 -1.74 -2.22
N ALA A 94 8.25 -1.97 -2.25
CA ALA A 94 9.21 -1.22 -1.45
C ALA A 94 9.24 0.27 -1.81
N ILE A 95 9.30 0.60 -3.10
CA ILE A 95 9.48 2.00 -3.55
C ILE A 95 8.26 2.85 -3.19
N PRO A 96 6.99 2.46 -3.50
CA PRO A 96 5.83 3.22 -3.02
C PRO A 96 5.75 3.30 -1.50
N GLY A 97 6.13 2.23 -0.78
CA GLY A 97 6.18 2.22 0.69
C GLY A 97 7.16 3.25 1.25
N ILE A 98 8.37 3.35 0.69
CA ILE A 98 9.38 4.35 1.09
C ILE A 98 8.87 5.77 0.80
N ILE A 99 8.25 5.98 -0.36
CA ILE A 99 7.65 7.28 -0.71
C ILE A 99 6.56 7.64 0.31
N ALA A 100 5.67 6.71 0.66
CA ALA A 100 4.65 6.94 1.68
C ALA A 100 5.27 7.30 3.04
N MET A 101 6.32 6.58 3.46
CA MET A 101 7.03 6.86 4.73
C MET A 101 7.64 8.27 4.73
N THR A 102 8.24 8.70 3.62
CA THR A 102 8.79 10.05 3.48
C THR A 102 7.70 11.12 3.62
N PHE A 103 6.57 10.94 2.94
CA PHE A 103 5.45 11.88 3.02
C PHE A 103 4.83 11.94 4.43
N LYS A 104 4.82 10.84 5.18
CA LYS A 104 4.33 10.82 6.57
C LYS A 104 5.06 11.84 7.44
N GLY A 105 6.38 11.80 7.45
CA GLY A 105 7.18 12.74 8.25
C GLY A 105 7.07 14.18 7.75
N LEU A 106 7.01 14.39 6.44
CA LEU A 106 6.92 15.75 5.86
C LEU A 106 5.58 16.41 6.15
N ILE A 107 4.48 15.65 6.10
CA ILE A 107 3.12 16.18 6.27
C ILE A 107 2.74 16.26 7.74
N GLY A 108 3.14 15.25 8.54
CA GLY A 108 2.92 15.25 9.98
C GLY A 108 1.44 15.27 10.39
N ARG A 109 0.56 14.54 9.70
CA ARG A 109 -0.86 14.49 10.07
C ARG A 109 -1.06 13.68 11.34
N ALA A 110 -1.79 14.23 12.32
CA ALA A 110 -2.20 13.54 13.53
C ALA A 110 -3.07 12.30 13.21
N ARG A 111 -2.85 11.21 13.94
CA ARG A 111 -3.66 9.98 13.80
C ARG A 111 -5.01 10.10 14.52
N PRO A 112 -6.02 9.29 14.12
CA PRO A 112 -7.35 9.31 14.73
C PRO A 112 -7.37 9.11 16.24
N TYR A 113 -6.41 8.41 16.85
CA TYR A 113 -6.39 8.27 18.32
C TYR A 113 -6.04 9.57 19.07
N LEU A 114 -5.57 10.62 18.36
CA LEU A 114 -5.47 11.98 18.88
C LEU A 114 -6.73 12.83 18.59
N TYR A 115 -7.81 12.21 18.12
CA TYR A 115 -9.01 12.93 17.66
C TYR A 115 -9.58 13.86 18.73
N GLU A 116 -9.65 13.41 19.97
CA GLU A 116 -10.21 14.19 21.09
C GLU A 116 -9.38 15.43 21.45
N THR A 117 -8.07 15.42 21.14
CA THR A 117 -7.17 16.53 21.47
C THR A 117 -6.85 17.42 20.28
N GLU A 118 -6.68 16.84 19.10
CA GLU A 118 -6.18 17.53 17.90
C GLU A 118 -7.22 17.63 16.79
N GLY A 119 -8.29 16.81 16.87
CA GLY A 119 -9.29 16.66 15.81
C GLY A 119 -8.70 16.04 14.54
N PRO A 120 -9.52 15.92 13.45
CA PRO A 120 -9.08 15.27 12.21
C PRO A 120 -8.13 16.13 11.39
N ARG A 121 -7.90 17.37 11.79
CA ARG A 121 -7.09 18.38 11.09
C ARG A 121 -5.85 18.80 11.87
N GLY A 122 -5.43 18.02 12.87
CA GLY A 122 -4.17 18.22 13.56
C GLY A 122 -2.99 17.89 12.63
N PHE A 123 -1.99 18.79 12.60
CA PHE A 123 -0.76 18.61 11.83
C PHE A 123 0.44 19.12 12.64
N ASP A 124 1.52 18.34 12.62
CA ASP A 124 2.84 18.74 13.06
C ASP A 124 3.87 18.35 11.98
N PRO A 125 4.05 19.20 10.93
CA PRO A 125 4.97 18.91 9.83
C PRO A 125 6.40 18.76 10.34
N PHE A 126 7.11 17.75 9.78
CA PHE A 126 8.48 17.39 10.14
C PHE A 126 8.66 16.81 11.55
N ALA A 127 7.58 16.43 12.24
CA ALA A 127 7.67 15.79 13.55
C ALA A 127 8.39 14.44 13.50
N PHE A 128 8.20 13.68 12.42
CA PHE A 128 8.72 12.30 12.26
C PHE A 128 8.33 11.35 13.39
N GLU A 129 7.27 11.68 14.12
CA GLU A 129 6.75 10.88 15.23
C GLU A 129 5.61 9.96 14.74
N PRO A 130 5.48 8.74 15.32
CA PRO A 130 4.43 7.80 14.95
C PRO A 130 3.01 8.38 15.08
N VAL A 131 2.78 9.25 16.07
CA VAL A 131 1.50 9.89 16.36
C VAL A 131 1.07 10.87 15.27
N TYR A 132 2.05 11.52 14.61
CA TYR A 132 1.84 12.43 13.48
C TYR A 132 2.16 11.79 12.12
N SER A 133 2.08 10.46 12.04
CA SER A 133 2.36 9.69 10.83
C SER A 133 1.11 9.09 10.19
N SER A 134 -0.02 9.86 10.14
CA SER A 134 -1.27 9.35 9.59
C SER A 134 -1.28 9.34 8.06
N PHE A 135 -0.95 10.43 7.40
CA PHE A 135 -1.13 10.58 5.95
C PHE A 135 0.19 10.43 5.17
N PRO A 136 0.20 9.64 4.09
CA PRO A 136 -0.80 8.65 3.67
C PRO A 136 -0.70 7.33 4.45
N SER A 137 -1.72 6.46 4.37
CA SER A 137 -1.71 5.14 5.01
C SER A 137 -0.66 4.21 4.38
N GLY A 138 0.33 3.79 5.18
CA GLY A 138 1.40 2.89 4.71
C GLY A 138 0.91 1.48 4.37
N HIS A 139 0.10 0.84 5.25
CA HIS A 139 -0.49 -0.48 5.01
C HIS A 139 -1.34 -0.48 3.73
N THR A 140 -2.14 0.57 3.53
CA THR A 140 -2.93 0.68 2.30
C THR A 140 -2.03 0.86 1.08
N THR A 141 -0.97 1.65 1.18
CA THR A 141 -0.01 1.84 0.09
C THR A 141 0.62 0.50 -0.33
N THR A 142 1.11 -0.29 0.62
CA THR A 142 1.75 -1.58 0.34
C THR A 142 0.75 -2.63 -0.15
N ALA A 143 -0.46 -2.69 0.42
CA ALA A 143 -1.51 -3.59 -0.04
C ALA A 143 -1.92 -3.32 -1.50
N PHE A 144 -2.17 -2.06 -1.86
CA PHE A 144 -2.55 -1.70 -3.23
C PHE A 144 -1.38 -1.81 -4.21
N ALA A 145 -0.14 -1.54 -3.78
CA ALA A 145 1.04 -1.82 -4.56
C ALA A 145 1.17 -3.33 -4.85
N MET A 146 1.02 -4.18 -3.83
CA MET A 146 1.02 -5.64 -3.98
C MET A 146 -0.09 -6.11 -4.93
N ALA A 147 -1.33 -5.65 -4.76
CA ALA A 147 -2.43 -6.00 -5.65
C ALA A 147 -2.14 -5.63 -7.11
N THR A 148 -1.51 -4.48 -7.33
CA THR A 148 -1.13 -4.01 -8.66
C THR A 148 -0.02 -4.88 -9.27
N VAL A 149 1.05 -5.18 -8.54
CA VAL A 149 2.13 -6.04 -9.06
C VAL A 149 1.66 -7.47 -9.29
N VAL A 150 0.80 -8.01 -8.40
CA VAL A 150 0.16 -9.33 -8.60
C VAL A 150 -0.66 -9.34 -9.89
N THR A 151 -1.40 -8.27 -10.18
CA THR A 151 -2.19 -8.18 -11.43
C THR A 151 -1.30 -8.18 -12.68
N PHE A 152 -0.10 -7.61 -12.63
CA PHE A 152 0.85 -7.66 -13.74
C PHE A 152 1.46 -9.05 -13.93
N VAL A 153 1.80 -9.74 -12.84
CA VAL A 153 2.45 -11.06 -12.89
C VAL A 153 1.42 -12.19 -13.08
N PHE A 154 0.26 -12.07 -12.42
CA PHE A 154 -0.81 -13.05 -12.40
C PHE A 154 -2.17 -12.39 -12.66
N PRO A 155 -2.51 -12.02 -13.91
CA PRO A 155 -3.72 -11.24 -14.23
C PRO A 155 -5.02 -11.82 -13.69
N LYS A 156 -5.13 -13.15 -13.63
CA LYS A 156 -6.32 -13.85 -13.11
C LYS A 156 -6.51 -13.66 -11.60
N ALA A 157 -5.45 -13.39 -10.85
CA ALA A 157 -5.49 -13.15 -9.42
C ALA A 157 -5.77 -11.67 -9.06
N GLY A 158 -5.76 -10.77 -10.04
CA GLY A 158 -5.86 -9.34 -9.81
C GLY A 158 -7.12 -8.93 -9.07
N PHE A 159 -8.28 -9.48 -9.42
CA PHE A 159 -9.54 -9.18 -8.74
C PHE A 159 -9.48 -9.52 -7.25
N VAL A 160 -9.00 -10.72 -6.91
CA VAL A 160 -8.87 -11.16 -5.51
C VAL A 160 -7.85 -10.30 -4.78
N ALA A 161 -6.71 -10.01 -5.40
CA ALA A 161 -5.67 -9.17 -4.81
C ALA A 161 -6.18 -7.76 -4.46
N PHE A 162 -6.96 -7.12 -5.36
CA PHE A 162 -7.56 -5.82 -5.07
C PHE A 162 -8.66 -5.90 -4.00
N ALA A 163 -9.47 -6.97 -3.96
CA ALA A 163 -10.44 -7.17 -2.90
C ALA A 163 -9.77 -7.26 -1.52
N LEU A 164 -8.67 -8.00 -1.42
CA LEU A 164 -7.88 -8.09 -0.18
C LEU A 164 -7.22 -6.75 0.18
N ALA A 165 -6.73 -6.00 -0.81
CA ALA A 165 -6.15 -4.67 -0.58
C ALA A 165 -7.19 -3.66 -0.07
N ILE A 166 -8.42 -3.70 -0.59
CA ILE A 166 -9.54 -2.87 -0.10
C ILE A 166 -9.84 -3.24 1.35
N LEU A 167 -9.92 -4.53 1.67
CA LEU A 167 -10.19 -5.01 3.02
C LEU A 167 -9.09 -4.58 4.00
N ALA A 168 -7.81 -4.72 3.61
CA ALA A 168 -6.67 -4.22 4.40
C ALA A 168 -6.67 -2.70 4.57
N GLY A 169 -7.05 -1.94 3.54
CA GLY A 169 -7.20 -0.49 3.64
C GLY A 169 -8.34 -0.09 4.56
N PHE A 170 -9.50 -0.72 4.44
CA PHE A 170 -10.67 -0.47 5.28
C PHE A 170 -10.39 -0.79 6.76
N SER A 171 -9.68 -1.87 7.05
CA SER A 171 -9.30 -2.24 8.42
C SER A 171 -8.57 -1.11 9.15
N ARG A 172 -7.80 -0.27 8.42
CA ARG A 172 -7.06 0.84 9.03
C ARG A 172 -7.98 1.93 9.59
N SER A 173 -9.11 2.17 8.93
CA SER A 173 -10.11 3.11 9.44
C SER A 173 -10.93 2.50 10.57
N VAL A 174 -11.31 1.24 10.46
CA VAL A 174 -12.06 0.51 11.50
C VAL A 174 -11.28 0.44 12.82
N LEU A 175 -9.96 0.24 12.74
CA LEU A 175 -9.06 0.22 13.90
C LEU A 175 -8.72 1.62 14.45
N GLY A 176 -9.20 2.69 13.84
CA GLY A 176 -8.87 4.05 14.24
C GLY A 176 -7.40 4.43 14.00
N ALA A 177 -6.70 3.73 13.11
CA ALA A 177 -5.29 3.99 12.81
C ALA A 177 -5.09 5.06 11.73
N HIS A 178 -6.08 5.23 10.84
CA HIS A 178 -6.05 6.15 9.71
C HIS A 178 -7.44 6.67 9.37
N TYR A 179 -7.51 7.93 8.92
CA TYR A 179 -8.72 8.50 8.33
C TYR A 179 -8.96 7.98 6.91
N LEU A 180 -10.17 8.18 6.39
CA LEU A 180 -10.55 7.76 5.03
C LEU A 180 -9.65 8.40 3.95
N ALA A 181 -9.34 9.69 4.09
CA ALA A 181 -8.44 10.38 3.17
C ALA A 181 -7.04 9.75 3.10
N ASP A 182 -6.51 9.28 4.25
CA ASP A 182 -5.21 8.61 4.32
C ASP A 182 -5.21 7.29 3.55
N VAL A 183 -6.32 6.55 3.65
CA VAL A 183 -6.55 5.28 2.96
C VAL A 183 -6.66 5.50 1.45
N ILE A 184 -7.47 6.47 1.01
CA ILE A 184 -7.63 6.80 -0.41
C ILE A 184 -6.30 7.22 -1.04
N MET A 185 -5.53 8.09 -0.35
CA MET A 185 -4.23 8.51 -0.85
C MET A 185 -3.23 7.35 -0.86
N GLY A 186 -3.24 6.49 0.18
CA GLY A 186 -2.41 5.28 0.22
C GLY A 186 -2.71 4.35 -0.96
N ALA A 187 -3.99 4.08 -1.26
CA ALA A 187 -4.41 3.27 -2.39
C ALA A 187 -3.95 3.87 -3.73
N THR A 188 -4.09 5.18 -3.87
CA THR A 188 -3.64 5.91 -5.06
C THR A 188 -2.13 5.80 -5.24
N LEU A 189 -1.36 6.11 -4.20
CA LEU A 189 0.10 6.08 -4.23
C LEU A 189 0.63 4.67 -4.50
N GLY A 190 0.07 3.65 -3.84
CA GLY A 190 0.47 2.25 -4.03
C GLY A 190 0.23 1.77 -5.46
N THR A 191 -0.98 2.01 -5.97
CA THR A 191 -1.35 1.61 -7.34
C THR A 191 -0.50 2.32 -8.39
N LEU A 192 -0.43 3.64 -8.33
CA LEU A 192 0.32 4.42 -9.33
C LEU A 192 1.82 4.20 -9.23
N GLY A 193 2.36 4.10 -8.03
CA GLY A 193 3.76 3.78 -7.80
C GLY A 193 4.13 2.43 -8.42
N ALA A 194 3.35 1.38 -8.18
CA ALA A 194 3.57 0.06 -8.78
C ALA A 194 3.46 0.07 -10.32
N ILE A 195 2.50 0.83 -10.89
CA ILE A 195 2.39 1.02 -12.35
C ILE A 195 3.65 1.70 -12.91
N MET A 196 4.16 2.74 -12.25
CA MET A 196 5.36 3.44 -12.67
C MET A 196 6.60 2.54 -12.60
N ILE A 197 6.73 1.75 -11.53
CA ILE A 197 7.81 0.76 -11.39
C ILE A 197 7.71 -0.30 -12.48
N TYR A 198 6.51 -0.80 -12.80
CA TYR A 198 6.31 -1.72 -13.93
C TYR A 198 6.81 -1.09 -15.24
N ARG A 199 6.40 0.12 -15.59
CA ARG A 199 6.82 0.81 -16.81
C ARG A 199 8.34 1.01 -16.89
N TRP A 200 8.98 1.23 -15.77
CA TRP A 200 10.42 1.43 -15.69
C TRP A 200 11.22 0.12 -15.73
N LEU A 201 10.73 -0.93 -15.02
CA LEU A 201 11.46 -2.21 -14.90
C LEU A 201 11.10 -3.24 -15.97
N ALA A 202 9.87 -3.27 -16.49
CA ALA A 202 9.44 -4.30 -17.41
C ALA A 202 10.35 -4.46 -18.65
N PRO A 203 10.81 -3.37 -19.34
CA PRO A 203 11.74 -3.49 -20.44
C PRO A 203 13.12 -4.03 -20.01
N LYS A 204 13.57 -3.69 -18.80
CA LYS A 204 14.88 -4.07 -18.26
C LYS A 204 14.92 -5.51 -17.78
N LEU A 205 13.84 -5.98 -17.19
CA LEU A 205 13.70 -7.32 -16.64
C LEU A 205 13.11 -8.32 -17.64
N LYS A 206 12.61 -7.85 -18.79
CA LYS A 206 11.90 -8.68 -19.79
C LYS A 206 10.71 -9.42 -19.13
N LEU A 207 9.87 -8.63 -18.41
CA LEU A 207 8.64 -9.11 -17.78
C LEU A 207 7.54 -9.34 -18.80
#